data_2453e5d92ebf94aa463487a9d9f6c8e6
#
_entry.id   2453e5d92ebf94aa463487a9d9f6c8e6
#
_cell.length_a   1.000
_cell.length_b   1.000
_cell.length_c   1.000
_cell.angle_alpha   90.00
_cell.angle_beta   90.00
_cell.angle_gamma   90.00
#
_symmetry.space_group_name_H-M   'P 1'
#
loop_
_entity.id
_entity.type
_entity.pdbx_description
1 polymer ?
#
loop_
_entity_poly.entity_id
_entity_poly.type
_entity_poly.pdbx_seq_one_letter_code
_entity_poly.pdbx_strand_id
1 'polypeptide(L)'
;MTSQAAFGPPFFPHLLALAVLLAGCATARPYDGPPLPAGESATVRADPIVSAGLPVQLRIRSVDGREVGLAASKIELPPGRRVLLVDCRVAESGSVRRFTVEAELEPGRRYRLVAEATARNCEAVRVIDD
;
A
#
# COMPACT_ATOMS: atom_id res chain seq x y z
N MET A 1 -27.99 -57.96 -21.55
CA MET A 1 -27.85 -57.60 -21.04
C MET A 1 -27.18 -56.88 -20.55
N THR A 2 -26.76 -56.26 -20.31
CA THR A 2 -26.24 -55.60 -19.89
C THR A 2 -25.87 -54.66 -19.53
N SER A 3 -25.57 -53.99 -19.24
CA SER A 3 -25.25 -53.03 -18.93
C SER A 3 -24.75 -52.22 -18.52
N GLN A 4 -24.24 -51.60 -18.35
CA GLN A 4 -23.76 -50.84 -17.89
C GLN A 4 -23.48 -49.77 -17.51
N ALA A 5 -23.21 -49.28 -17.13
CA ALA A 5 -23.16 -48.41 -16.75
C ALA A 5 -22.35 -47.69 -16.39
N ALA A 6 -21.80 -47.14 -16.41
CA ALA A 6 -21.06 -46.44 -16.22
C ALA A 6 -20.90 -45.41 -15.69
N PHE A 7 -20.69 -44.77 -15.35
CA PHE A 7 -20.54 -43.87 -14.87
C PHE A 7 -19.81 -43.08 -14.54
N GLY A 8 -19.63 -42.45 -14.54
CA GLY A 8 -19.16 -41.50 -14.52
C GLY A 8 -18.79 -40.81 -13.46
N PRO A 9 -17.95 -40.47 -13.22
CA PRO A 9 -17.64 -39.93 -12.26
C PRO A 9 -17.52 -38.74 -12.11
N PRO A 10 -17.60 -38.28 -11.47
CA PRO A 10 -17.69 -37.20 -11.21
C PRO A 10 -16.72 -36.47 -10.83
N PHE A 11 -16.46 -35.79 -10.81
CA PHE A 11 -15.71 -35.09 -10.53
C PHE A 11 -15.81 -34.05 -10.11
N PHE A 12 -15.39 -33.33 -9.77
CA PHE A 12 -15.36 -32.57 -9.02
C PHE A 12 -14.59 -31.55 -9.00
N PRO A 13 -14.83 -30.86 -9.53
CA PRO A 13 -14.17 -29.73 -9.70
C PRO A 13 -14.26 -28.79 -8.59
N HIS A 14 -14.95 -29.07 -7.74
CA HIS A 14 -15.18 -28.16 -6.77
C HIS A 14 -13.99 -27.81 -6.00
N LEU A 15 -13.00 -28.56 -6.10
CA LEU A 15 -11.87 -28.31 -5.39
C LEU A 15 -11.15 -27.14 -5.83
N LEU A 16 -11.54 -26.57 -6.90
CA LEU A 16 -10.83 -25.60 -7.38
C LEU A 16 -11.18 -24.36 -6.93
N ALA A 17 -12.16 -24.28 -6.31
CA ALA A 17 -12.67 -23.03 -6.05
C ALA A 17 -12.13 -22.38 -4.86
N LEU A 18 -11.24 -22.98 -4.22
CA LEU A 18 -10.73 -22.31 -3.10
C LEU A 18 -9.48 -21.59 -3.49
N ALA A 19 -9.58 -20.87 -4.49
CA ALA A 19 -8.59 -19.91 -4.73
C ALA A 19 -8.76 -18.88 -3.67
N VAL A 20 -8.08 -19.06 -2.67
CA VAL A 20 -8.08 -18.13 -1.60
C VAL A 20 -7.57 -16.84 -2.12
N LEU A 21 -8.44 -15.93 -2.17
CA LEU A 21 -8.06 -14.60 -2.38
C LEU A 21 -7.39 -14.16 -1.12
N LEU A 22 -6.15 -14.44 -1.04
CA LEU A 22 -5.34 -13.85 -0.03
C LEU A 22 -5.12 -12.42 -0.46
N ALA A 23 -6.09 -11.64 -0.18
CA ALA A 23 -5.91 -10.23 -0.32
C ALA A 23 -5.04 -9.80 0.83
N GLY A 24 -3.80 -10.10 0.74
CA GLY A 24 -2.85 -9.58 1.69
C GLY A 24 -2.65 -8.11 1.46
N CYS A 25 -2.02 -7.44 2.39
CA CYS A 25 -1.67 -6.05 2.27
C CYS A 25 -0.92 -5.85 0.97
N ALA A 26 -1.51 -5.13 0.05
CA ALA A 26 -0.92 -4.95 -1.26
C ALA A 26 0.30 -4.06 -1.14
N THR A 27 1.43 -4.58 -1.57
CA THR A 27 2.66 -3.81 -1.67
C THR A 27 2.79 -3.39 -3.13
N ALA A 28 2.93 -2.10 -3.36
CA ALA A 28 3.15 -1.59 -4.71
C ALA A 28 4.63 -1.35 -4.94
N ARG A 29 5.06 -1.52 -6.19
CA ARG A 29 6.43 -1.25 -6.63
C ARG A 29 6.38 -0.28 -7.80
N PRO A 30 6.23 1.01 -7.50
CA PRO A 30 6.10 2.01 -8.57
C PRO A 30 7.45 2.39 -9.19
N TYR A 31 8.13 1.45 -9.75
CA TYR A 31 9.38 1.65 -10.47
C TYR A 31 9.52 0.60 -11.58
N ASP A 32 10.39 0.88 -12.54
CA ASP A 32 10.61 -0.03 -13.66
C ASP A 32 11.60 -1.13 -13.31
N GLY A 33 11.47 -2.24 -14.00
CA GLY A 33 12.40 -3.34 -13.87
C GLY A 33 11.97 -4.39 -12.87
N PRO A 34 12.79 -5.40 -12.65
CA PRO A 34 12.47 -6.49 -11.74
C PRO A 34 12.50 -6.02 -10.29
N PRO A 35 11.80 -6.70 -9.39
CA PRO A 35 11.83 -6.35 -7.98
C PRO A 35 13.25 -6.41 -7.44
N LEU A 36 13.59 -5.43 -6.61
CA LEU A 36 14.89 -5.39 -5.96
C LEU A 36 14.93 -6.36 -4.80
N PRO A 37 16.12 -6.92 -4.49
CA PRO A 37 16.28 -7.73 -3.29
C PRO A 37 15.94 -6.91 -2.04
N ALA A 38 15.48 -7.59 -0.99
CA ALA A 38 15.01 -6.92 0.21
C ALA A 38 16.04 -5.97 0.83
N GLY A 39 17.31 -6.31 0.79
CA GLY A 39 18.36 -5.45 1.34
C GLY A 39 18.71 -4.25 0.47
N GLU A 40 18.19 -4.17 -0.73
CA GLU A 40 18.49 -3.09 -1.68
C GLU A 40 17.31 -2.16 -1.90
N SER A 41 16.14 -2.50 -1.41
CA SER A 41 14.97 -1.64 -1.54
C SER A 41 14.67 -0.91 -0.24
N ALA A 42 14.02 0.22 -0.35
CA ALA A 42 13.47 0.93 0.79
C ALA A 42 11.95 0.73 0.80
N THR A 43 11.36 0.73 1.98
CA THR A 43 9.92 0.53 2.14
C THR A 43 9.33 1.74 2.82
N VAL A 44 8.20 2.22 2.30
CA VAL A 44 7.45 3.31 2.92
C VAL A 44 6.02 2.86 3.18
N ARG A 45 5.55 3.03 4.41
CA ARG A 45 4.20 2.66 4.81
C ARG A 45 3.35 3.88 5.05
N ALA A 46 2.09 3.76 4.68
CA ALA A 46 1.09 4.81 4.87
C ALA A 46 -0.08 4.21 5.66
N ASP A 47 0.14 3.98 6.94
CA ASP A 47 -0.90 3.43 7.79
C ASP A 47 -1.79 4.53 8.35
N PRO A 48 -3.02 4.22 8.72
CA PRO A 48 -3.84 5.16 9.46
C PRO A 48 -3.17 5.51 10.78
N ILE A 49 -3.22 6.76 11.14
CA ILE A 49 -2.59 7.23 12.37
C ILE A 49 -3.57 8.08 13.18
N VAL A 50 -3.17 8.40 14.41
CA VAL A 50 -3.91 9.33 15.24
C VAL A 50 -3.00 10.52 15.49
N SER A 51 -3.45 11.71 15.14
CA SER A 51 -2.72 12.95 15.35
C SER A 51 -3.56 13.88 16.23
N ALA A 52 -3.01 14.28 17.36
CA ALA A 52 -3.72 15.13 18.34
C ALA A 52 -5.09 14.56 18.74
N GLY A 53 -5.19 13.23 18.85
CA GLY A 53 -6.43 12.56 19.20
C GLY A 53 -7.39 12.35 18.04
N LEU A 54 -7.01 12.76 16.82
CA LEU A 54 -7.86 12.66 15.65
C LEU A 54 -7.42 11.54 14.73
N PRO A 55 -8.33 10.71 14.23
CA PRO A 55 -7.99 9.71 13.22
C PRO A 55 -7.65 10.39 11.90
N VAL A 56 -6.51 10.02 11.33
CA VAL A 56 -5.99 10.56 10.08
C VAL A 56 -5.66 9.42 9.15
N GLN A 57 -6.07 9.54 7.90
CA GLN A 57 -5.75 8.58 6.86
C GLN A 57 -4.72 9.17 5.92
N LEU A 58 -3.65 8.44 5.71
CA LEU A 58 -2.60 8.82 4.78
C LEU A 58 -2.63 7.89 3.59
N ARG A 59 -2.44 8.46 2.40
CA ARG A 59 -2.47 7.67 1.18
C ARG A 59 -1.45 8.18 0.20
N ILE A 60 -0.54 7.31 -0.21
CA ILE A 60 0.44 7.64 -1.22
C ILE A 60 -0.25 7.58 -2.58
N ARG A 61 -0.25 8.69 -3.29
CA ARG A 61 -0.88 8.79 -4.60
C ARG A 61 0.08 8.49 -5.72
N SER A 62 1.29 8.99 -5.62
CA SER A 62 2.31 8.78 -6.63
C SER A 62 3.69 8.86 -6.04
N VAL A 63 4.65 8.29 -6.74
CA VAL A 63 6.07 8.36 -6.43
C VAL A 63 6.79 8.74 -7.70
N ASP A 64 7.56 9.82 -7.65
CA ASP A 64 8.30 10.35 -8.82
C ASP A 64 7.42 10.46 -10.07
N GLY A 65 6.16 10.85 -9.86
CA GLY A 65 5.21 11.00 -10.95
C GLY A 65 4.46 9.73 -11.37
N ARG A 66 4.79 8.58 -10.79
CA ARG A 66 4.08 7.35 -11.10
C ARG A 66 2.99 7.08 -10.11
N GLU A 67 1.81 6.81 -10.60
CA GLU A 67 0.67 6.53 -9.75
C GLU A 67 0.83 5.21 -9.01
N VAL A 68 0.38 5.21 -7.76
CA VAL A 68 0.32 4.03 -6.91
C VAL A 68 -1.13 3.60 -6.79
N GLY A 69 -1.37 2.30 -6.88
CA GLY A 69 -2.73 1.78 -6.79
C GLY A 69 -3.44 2.12 -5.49
N LEU A 70 -4.76 2.16 -5.57
CA LEU A 70 -5.61 2.62 -4.47
C LEU A 70 -5.52 1.79 -3.21
N ALA A 71 -5.20 0.54 -3.35
CA ALA A 71 -5.17 -0.38 -2.21
C ALA A 71 -3.80 -0.51 -1.56
N ALA A 72 -2.80 0.19 -2.08
CA ALA A 72 -1.46 0.04 -1.55
C ALA A 72 -1.25 0.88 -0.31
N SER A 73 -1.01 0.21 0.81
CA SER A 73 -0.65 0.87 2.07
C SER A 73 0.86 0.85 2.30
N LYS A 74 1.59 0.18 1.44
CA LYS A 74 3.03 0.02 1.55
C LYS A 74 3.62 0.03 0.15
N ILE A 75 4.73 0.72 -0.01
CA ILE A 75 5.44 0.75 -1.28
C ILE A 75 6.89 0.36 -1.08
N GLU A 76 7.45 -0.31 -2.07
CA GLU A 76 8.86 -0.61 -2.14
C GLU A 76 9.47 0.24 -3.24
N LEU A 77 10.60 0.85 -2.96
CA LEU A 77 11.26 1.79 -3.85
C LEU A 77 12.75 1.55 -3.92
N PRO A 78 13.37 1.91 -5.05
CA PRO A 78 14.82 2.00 -5.09
C PRO A 78 15.25 3.08 -4.11
N PRO A 79 16.42 2.92 -3.48
CA PRO A 79 16.92 3.93 -2.55
C PRO A 79 17.25 5.23 -3.29
N GLY A 80 17.50 6.27 -2.53
CA GLY A 80 17.83 7.58 -3.03
C GLY A 80 16.72 8.59 -2.74
N ARG A 81 16.79 9.73 -3.39
CA ARG A 81 15.82 10.79 -3.20
C ARG A 81 14.55 10.47 -3.99
N ARG A 82 13.42 10.49 -3.30
CA ARG A 82 12.11 10.22 -3.90
C ARG A 82 11.13 11.33 -3.56
N VAL A 83 10.23 11.60 -4.49
CA VAL A 83 9.18 12.59 -4.31
C VAL A 83 7.85 11.87 -4.23
N LEU A 84 7.21 11.96 -3.07
CA LEU A 84 5.93 11.31 -2.83
C LEU A 84 4.82 12.34 -2.87
N LEU A 85 3.73 11.99 -3.52
CA LEU A 85 2.52 12.78 -3.47
C LEU A 85 1.57 12.06 -2.53
N VAL A 86 1.17 12.70 -1.45
CA VAL A 86 0.42 12.07 -0.36
C VAL A 86 -0.86 12.82 -0.08
N ASP A 87 -1.98 12.10 -0.05
CA ASP A 87 -3.23 12.66 0.43
C ASP A 87 -3.35 12.38 1.92
N CYS A 88 -3.72 13.40 2.67
CA CYS A 88 -3.94 13.32 4.09
C CYS A 88 -5.39 13.74 4.38
N ARG A 89 -6.14 12.83 5.00
CA ARG A 89 -7.54 13.05 5.30
C ARG A 89 -7.79 12.99 6.79
N VAL A 90 -8.42 14.02 7.32
CA VAL A 90 -8.90 14.03 8.70
C VAL A 90 -10.29 13.40 8.69
N ALA A 91 -10.45 12.28 9.38
CA ALA A 91 -11.69 11.53 9.34
C ALA A 91 -12.89 12.35 9.84
N GLU A 92 -12.71 13.11 10.88
CA GLU A 92 -13.79 13.86 11.48
C GLU A 92 -14.39 14.93 10.58
N SER A 93 -13.54 15.72 9.94
CA SER A 93 -14.01 16.81 9.05
C SER A 93 -14.19 16.34 7.61
N GLY A 94 -13.60 15.22 7.24
CA GLY A 94 -13.58 14.76 5.86
C GLY A 94 -12.65 15.58 4.97
N SER A 95 -11.90 16.53 5.54
CA SER A 95 -10.99 17.38 4.79
C SER A 95 -9.82 16.57 4.24
N VAL A 96 -9.50 16.77 2.98
CA VAL A 96 -8.36 16.12 2.33
C VAL A 96 -7.42 17.19 1.81
N ARG A 97 -6.15 17.08 2.17
CA ARG A 97 -5.10 17.93 1.62
C ARG A 97 -4.00 17.07 1.02
N ARG A 98 -3.42 17.58 -0.03
CA ARG A 98 -2.36 16.88 -0.74
C ARG A 98 -1.02 17.54 -0.48
N PHE A 99 -0.03 16.71 -0.20
CA PHE A 99 1.32 17.15 0.12
C PHE A 99 2.32 16.52 -0.82
N THR A 100 3.31 17.29 -1.20
CA THR A 100 4.49 16.79 -1.88
C THR A 100 5.56 16.58 -0.82
N VAL A 101 6.01 15.35 -0.65
CA VAL A 101 6.97 14.99 0.39
C VAL A 101 8.23 14.46 -0.26
N GLU A 102 9.36 15.10 -0.01
CA GLU A 102 10.65 14.62 -0.47
C GLU A 102 11.30 13.80 0.62
N ALA A 103 11.89 12.68 0.27
CA ALA A 103 12.54 11.81 1.21
C ALA A 103 13.81 11.21 0.64
N GLU A 104 14.85 11.14 1.47
CA GLU A 104 16.07 10.41 1.16
C GLU A 104 15.94 9.04 1.77
N LEU A 105 15.88 8.02 0.91
CA LEU A 105 15.65 6.66 1.34
C LEU A 105 16.93 5.83 1.22
N GLU A 106 17.27 5.14 2.29
CA GLU A 106 18.45 4.28 2.32
C GLU A 106 18.11 2.83 2.00
N PRO A 107 19.05 2.07 1.40
CA PRO A 107 18.78 0.67 1.08
C PRO A 107 18.50 -0.15 2.34
N GLY A 108 17.51 -1.02 2.24
CA GLY A 108 17.17 -1.94 3.31
C GLY A 108 16.43 -1.32 4.49
N ARG A 109 16.15 -0.04 4.43
CA ARG A 109 15.45 0.65 5.53
C ARG A 109 13.95 0.70 5.33
N ARG A 110 13.26 0.82 6.45
CA ARG A 110 11.81 0.98 6.47
C ARG A 110 11.47 2.36 6.98
N TYR A 111 10.46 2.93 6.38
CA TYR A 111 9.99 4.27 6.71
C TYR A 111 8.48 4.25 6.84
N ARG A 112 7.95 5.23 7.51
CA ARG A 112 6.50 5.43 7.57
C ARG A 112 6.18 6.90 7.44
N LEU A 113 4.97 7.17 6.99
CA LEU A 113 4.45 8.51 6.91
C LEU A 113 3.81 8.89 8.25
N VAL A 114 4.03 10.11 8.66
CA VAL A 114 3.35 10.70 9.81
C VAL A 114 2.77 12.04 9.39
N ALA A 115 1.73 12.45 10.07
CA ALA A 115 1.07 13.71 9.78
C ALA A 115 0.80 14.48 11.06
N GLU A 116 0.74 15.80 10.92
CA GLU A 116 0.25 16.69 11.96
C GLU A 116 -1.09 17.22 11.47
N ALA A 117 -2.13 17.07 12.26
CA ALA A 117 -3.47 17.47 11.87
C ALA A 117 -4.18 18.22 12.98
N THR A 118 -5.10 19.10 12.56
CA THR A 118 -6.07 19.75 13.44
C THR A 118 -7.44 19.17 13.16
N ALA A 119 -8.45 19.57 13.90
CA ALA A 119 -9.81 19.12 13.64
C ALA A 119 -10.30 19.52 12.25
N ARG A 120 -9.67 20.49 11.63
CA ARG A 120 -10.10 21.01 10.33
C ARG A 120 -9.38 20.38 9.16
N ASN A 121 -8.08 20.22 9.27
CA ASN A 121 -7.30 19.68 8.15
C ASN A 121 -5.92 19.21 8.60
N CYS A 122 -5.20 18.61 7.67
CA CYS A 122 -3.80 18.25 7.88
C CYS A 122 -2.92 19.47 7.69
N GLU A 123 -1.95 19.63 8.56
CA GLU A 123 -1.00 20.74 8.49
C GLU A 123 0.31 20.33 7.84
N ALA A 124 0.76 19.10 8.04
CA ALA A 124 2.03 18.63 7.53
C ALA A 124 2.05 17.11 7.40
N VAL A 125 2.86 16.62 6.46
CA VAL A 125 3.12 15.18 6.29
C VAL A 125 4.63 15.01 6.16
N ARG A 126 5.19 14.02 6.85
CA ARG A 126 6.61 13.74 6.83
C ARG A 126 6.87 12.25 6.73
N VAL A 127 8.05 11.89 6.24
CA VAL A 127 8.55 10.52 6.25
C VAL A 127 9.54 10.41 7.40
N ILE A 128 9.38 9.39 8.21
CA ILE A 128 10.31 9.12 9.31
C ILE A 128 10.75 7.66 9.26
N ASP A 129 11.82 7.35 9.96
CA ASP A 129 12.28 5.97 10.12
C ASP A 129 11.24 5.17 10.91
N ASP A 130 11.03 3.92 10.51
CA ASP A 130 10.06 3.05 11.16
C ASP A 130 10.73 2.08 12.11
#